data_b1a566df8650f6b49ff7a228401dbb7c
#
_entry.id   b1a566df8650f6b49ff7a228401dbb7c
#
_cell.length_a   1.000
_cell.length_b   1.000
_cell.length_c   1.000
_cell.angle_alpha   90.00
_cell.angle_beta   90.00
_cell.angle_gamma   90.00
#
_symmetry.space_group_name_H-M   'P 1'
#
loop_
_entity.id
_entity.type
_entity.pdbx_description
1 polymer ?
#
loop_
_entity_poly.entity_id
_entity_poly.type
_entity_poly.pdbx_seq_one_letter_code
_entity_poly.pdbx_strand_id
1 'polypeptide(L)'
;AATIEPALKSILEMDYADLEVIAVNDRSVDRTGDVLEQMQKKYPGLQIYEICELPEGWLGKNHALQYGAERARGEYLLFTDADIIMEKSSLARAMCHMLENGLDHMSMFFKSIAPGGLLNALILDAGGGLMLLLKPWKAKDPKSKRYMGVGAFNLIKSDVYKAIDGHRTIAMHPIDDVMLGKVIKDSSFSQDCLLGHNFIQVEWYVTVREFISGLMKNTFAFYNYNMANVLFGILVVVIINILPLLAFFFTSGITRGLFGAAVIVRILSFANGFSNTGINPWYSVWALVTSYVYIYIALKAAITTTINRGIIWRGTYYSLDELKANLQKAKMLKLSLKNNS
;
A
#
# COMPACT_ATOMS: atom_id res chain seq x y z
N ALA A 1 -3.78 -2.98 19.58
CA ALA A 1 -4.68 -4.05 20.09
C ALA A 1 -6.14 -3.89 19.64
N ALA A 2 -6.71 -2.69 19.62
CA ALA A 2 -8.17 -2.50 19.39
C ALA A 2 -8.67 -2.94 18.01
N THR A 3 -7.86 -2.85 16.97
CA THR A 3 -8.25 -3.14 15.58
C THR A 3 -8.02 -4.60 15.16
N ILE A 4 -7.15 -5.32 15.88
CA ILE A 4 -6.75 -6.68 15.48
C ILE A 4 -7.87 -7.72 15.66
N GLU A 5 -8.69 -7.61 16.72
CA GLU A 5 -9.74 -8.57 17.00
C GLU A 5 -10.81 -8.61 15.89
N PRO A 6 -11.44 -7.47 15.50
CA PRO A 6 -12.43 -7.49 14.43
C PRO A 6 -11.82 -7.89 13.07
N ALA A 7 -10.59 -7.51 12.78
CA ALA A 7 -9.90 -7.88 11.55
C ALA A 7 -9.66 -9.40 11.50
N LEU A 8 -9.02 -9.95 12.53
CA LEU A 8 -8.72 -11.38 12.61
C LEU A 8 -10.00 -12.23 12.61
N LYS A 9 -11.05 -11.78 13.31
CA LYS A 9 -12.36 -12.45 13.30
C LYS A 9 -12.92 -12.51 11.88
N SER A 10 -12.83 -11.42 11.09
CA SER A 10 -13.35 -11.41 9.72
C SER A 10 -12.66 -12.42 8.81
N ILE A 11 -11.35 -12.66 9.05
CA ILE A 11 -10.57 -13.67 8.31
C ILE A 11 -10.92 -15.08 8.74
N LEU A 12 -11.04 -15.33 10.06
CA LEU A 12 -11.35 -16.64 10.62
C LEU A 12 -12.78 -17.10 10.32
N GLU A 13 -13.68 -16.18 9.99
CA GLU A 13 -15.08 -16.44 9.64
C GLU A 13 -15.35 -16.40 8.11
N MET A 14 -14.29 -16.45 7.26
CA MET A 14 -14.45 -16.53 5.80
C MET A 14 -15.08 -17.86 5.37
N ASP A 15 -15.89 -17.79 4.31
CA ASP A 15 -16.48 -18.97 3.65
C ASP A 15 -15.45 -19.65 2.74
N TYR A 16 -14.42 -20.27 3.37
CA TYR A 16 -13.37 -21.00 2.66
C TYR A 16 -12.90 -22.19 3.50
N ALA A 17 -13.10 -23.41 3.00
CA ALA A 17 -12.94 -24.63 3.80
C ALA A 17 -11.48 -24.91 4.21
N ASP A 18 -10.54 -24.76 3.27
CA ASP A 18 -9.12 -25.07 3.48
C ASP A 18 -8.33 -23.79 3.78
N LEU A 19 -8.65 -23.12 4.89
CA LEU A 19 -8.02 -21.90 5.33
C LEU A 19 -7.12 -22.14 6.53
N GLU A 20 -5.82 -21.94 6.36
CA GLU A 20 -4.83 -21.82 7.44
C GLU A 20 -4.63 -20.34 7.77
N VAL A 21 -4.78 -19.98 9.05
CA VAL A 21 -4.60 -18.59 9.50
C VAL A 21 -3.39 -18.51 10.44
N ILE A 22 -2.41 -17.69 10.05
CA ILE A 22 -1.18 -17.46 10.79
C ILE A 22 -1.11 -15.99 11.19
N ALA A 23 -1.08 -15.73 12.49
CA ALA A 23 -0.84 -14.40 13.05
C ALA A 23 0.60 -14.33 13.60
N VAL A 24 1.35 -13.33 13.15
CA VAL A 24 2.72 -13.11 13.62
C VAL A 24 2.75 -11.86 14.49
N ASN A 25 3.10 -12.03 15.76
CA ASN A 25 3.28 -10.95 16.72
C ASN A 25 4.74 -10.47 16.68
N ASP A 26 4.99 -9.36 15.99
CA ASP A 26 6.33 -8.80 15.86
C ASP A 26 6.61 -7.78 16.97
N ARG A 27 7.10 -8.29 18.11
CA ARG A 27 7.60 -7.47 19.24
C ARG A 27 6.59 -6.45 19.76
N SER A 28 5.28 -6.76 19.75
CA SER A 28 4.26 -5.86 20.30
C SER A 28 4.45 -5.71 21.82
N VAL A 29 4.39 -4.46 22.28
CA VAL A 29 4.53 -4.10 23.70
C VAL A 29 3.19 -3.71 24.34
N ASP A 30 2.11 -3.75 23.55
CA ASP A 30 0.73 -3.49 24.00
C ASP A 30 -0.01 -4.82 24.25
N ARG A 31 -1.30 -4.75 24.46
CA ARG A 31 -2.14 -5.92 24.71
C ARG A 31 -2.40 -6.80 23.46
N THR A 32 -1.62 -6.66 22.39
CA THR A 32 -1.81 -7.47 21.16
C THR A 32 -1.63 -8.96 21.44
N GLY A 33 -0.62 -9.35 22.23
CA GLY A 33 -0.41 -10.75 22.64
C GLY A 33 -1.62 -11.32 23.36
N ASP A 34 -2.15 -10.60 24.37
CA ASP A 34 -3.33 -11.03 25.13
C ASP A 34 -4.54 -11.26 24.21
N VAL A 35 -4.77 -10.37 23.24
CA VAL A 35 -5.89 -10.48 22.29
C VAL A 35 -5.71 -11.71 21.39
N LEU A 36 -4.50 -11.94 20.89
CA LEU A 36 -4.21 -13.11 20.05
C LEU A 36 -4.43 -14.42 20.82
N GLU A 37 -3.97 -14.53 22.07
CA GLU A 37 -4.21 -15.70 22.91
C GLU A 37 -5.70 -15.96 23.16
N GLN A 38 -6.47 -14.91 23.43
CA GLN A 38 -7.92 -15.02 23.59
C GLN A 38 -8.60 -15.49 22.30
N MET A 39 -8.18 -14.96 21.16
CA MET A 39 -8.67 -15.38 19.85
C MET A 39 -8.33 -16.84 19.55
N GLN A 40 -7.13 -17.31 19.88
CA GLN A 40 -6.72 -18.71 19.69
C GLN A 40 -7.56 -19.66 20.53
N LYS A 41 -7.91 -19.29 21.77
CA LYS A 41 -8.82 -20.10 22.61
C LYS A 41 -10.20 -20.25 21.98
N LYS A 42 -10.68 -19.21 21.30
CA LYS A 42 -12.00 -19.19 20.62
C LYS A 42 -11.93 -19.87 19.25
N TYR A 43 -10.81 -19.77 18.55
CA TYR A 43 -10.58 -20.34 17.23
C TYR A 43 -9.32 -21.21 17.23
N PRO A 44 -9.43 -22.51 17.60
CA PRO A 44 -8.26 -23.39 17.77
C PRO A 44 -7.40 -23.59 16.50
N GLY A 45 -7.94 -23.30 15.33
CA GLY A 45 -7.20 -23.33 14.05
C GLY A 45 -6.26 -22.13 13.82
N LEU A 46 -6.35 -21.09 14.66
CA LEU A 46 -5.45 -19.94 14.58
C LEU A 46 -4.05 -20.30 15.08
N GLN A 47 -3.06 -20.13 14.22
CA GLN A 47 -1.66 -20.29 14.59
C GLN A 47 -1.06 -18.94 14.95
N ILE A 48 -0.39 -18.85 16.09
CA ILE A 48 0.24 -17.63 16.56
C ILE A 48 1.74 -17.90 16.67
N TYR A 49 2.52 -16.99 16.08
CA TYR A 49 3.97 -17.00 16.22
C TYR A 49 4.46 -15.67 16.75
N GLU A 50 5.46 -15.71 17.62
CA GLU A 50 6.06 -14.52 18.19
C GLU A 50 7.48 -14.33 17.66
N ILE A 51 7.80 -13.07 17.36
CA ILE A 51 9.16 -12.64 17.04
C ILE A 51 9.65 -11.80 18.21
N CYS A 52 10.70 -12.26 18.88
CA CYS A 52 11.31 -11.56 20.01
C CYS A 52 12.38 -10.57 19.55
N GLU A 53 13.12 -10.89 18.49
CA GLU A 53 14.22 -10.09 17.97
C GLU A 53 14.10 -9.88 16.48
N LEU A 54 14.45 -8.68 16.01
CA LEU A 54 14.50 -8.38 14.58
C LEU A 54 15.91 -8.63 14.07
N PRO A 55 16.11 -9.54 13.11
CA PRO A 55 17.40 -9.74 12.49
C PRO A 55 17.90 -8.48 11.77
N GLU A 56 19.20 -8.29 11.76
CA GLU A 56 19.85 -7.22 11.00
C GLU A 56 19.48 -7.30 9.50
N GLY A 57 19.31 -6.16 8.86
CA GLY A 57 18.96 -6.10 7.44
C GLY A 57 17.48 -6.31 7.12
N TRP A 58 16.59 -6.26 8.11
CA TRP A 58 15.16 -6.39 7.93
C TRP A 58 14.36 -5.21 8.47
N LEU A 59 13.29 -4.84 7.75
CA LEU A 59 12.18 -4.10 8.34
C LEU A 59 11.25 -5.10 9.07
N GLY A 60 10.74 -4.72 10.24
CA GLY A 60 9.93 -5.62 11.06
C GLY A 60 8.76 -6.25 10.32
N LYS A 61 7.96 -5.44 9.57
CA LYS A 61 6.85 -5.97 8.79
C LYS A 61 7.30 -7.01 7.76
N ASN A 62 8.35 -6.73 7.01
CA ASN A 62 8.85 -7.62 5.96
C ASN A 62 9.37 -8.93 6.55
N HIS A 63 10.05 -8.85 7.71
CA HIS A 63 10.48 -10.03 8.44
C HIS A 63 9.30 -10.85 8.94
N ALA A 64 8.27 -10.22 9.51
CA ALA A 64 7.09 -10.92 10.00
C ALA A 64 6.33 -11.65 8.86
N LEU A 65 6.20 -11.01 7.69
CA LEU A 65 5.58 -11.60 6.51
C LEU A 65 6.40 -12.80 5.99
N GLN A 66 7.72 -12.68 5.91
CA GLN A 66 8.61 -13.79 5.54
C GLN A 66 8.54 -14.93 6.56
N TYR A 67 8.58 -14.60 7.85
CA TYR A 67 8.55 -15.56 8.95
C TYR A 67 7.25 -16.37 8.97
N GLY A 68 6.12 -15.72 8.72
CA GLY A 68 4.82 -16.38 8.57
C GLY A 68 4.73 -17.26 7.33
N ALA A 69 5.23 -16.78 6.19
CA ALA A 69 5.23 -17.52 4.94
C ALA A 69 6.06 -18.83 4.99
N GLU A 70 7.18 -18.81 5.72
CA GLU A 70 8.03 -20.00 5.91
C GLU A 70 7.35 -21.10 6.74
N ARG A 71 6.29 -20.74 7.48
CA ARG A 71 5.51 -21.66 8.34
C ARG A 71 4.20 -22.09 7.71
N ALA A 72 3.78 -21.38 6.69
CA ALA A 72 2.56 -21.68 5.95
C ALA A 72 2.71 -22.94 5.09
N ARG A 73 1.64 -23.73 5.02
CA ARG A 73 1.56 -24.99 4.27
C ARG A 73 0.65 -24.88 3.06
N GLY A 74 -0.09 -23.77 2.93
CA GLY A 74 -1.02 -23.55 1.85
C GLY A 74 -0.36 -23.47 0.48
N GLU A 75 -1.05 -23.93 -0.55
CA GLU A 75 -0.66 -23.78 -1.94
C GLU A 75 -0.65 -22.31 -2.38
N TYR A 76 -1.48 -21.49 -1.74
CA TYR A 76 -1.56 -20.05 -1.93
C TYR A 76 -1.31 -19.33 -0.60
N LEU A 77 -0.62 -18.22 -0.67
CA LEU A 77 -0.33 -17.34 0.47
C LEU A 77 -1.10 -16.03 0.29
N LEU A 78 -1.97 -15.71 1.24
CA LEU A 78 -2.61 -14.40 1.33
C LEU A 78 -1.92 -13.57 2.42
N PHE A 79 -1.20 -12.54 2.00
CA PHE A 79 -0.68 -11.52 2.91
C PHE A 79 -1.71 -10.42 3.10
N THR A 80 -1.93 -10.04 4.36
CA THR A 80 -2.86 -8.96 4.73
C THR A 80 -2.35 -8.19 5.94
N ASP A 81 -2.66 -6.89 6.00
CA ASP A 81 -2.41 -6.09 7.19
C ASP A 81 -3.38 -6.48 8.32
N ALA A 82 -2.98 -6.28 9.58
CA ALA A 82 -3.68 -6.75 10.76
C ALA A 82 -4.91 -5.92 11.17
N ASP A 83 -5.29 -4.93 10.37
CA ASP A 83 -6.42 -4.02 10.58
C ASP A 83 -7.46 -4.09 9.46
N ILE A 84 -7.32 -5.07 8.56
CA ILE A 84 -8.19 -5.25 7.40
C ILE A 84 -9.42 -6.08 7.76
N ILE A 85 -10.57 -5.56 7.42
CA ILE A 85 -11.85 -6.30 7.54
C ILE A 85 -12.24 -6.80 6.15
N MET A 86 -12.45 -8.11 6.05
CA MET A 86 -12.82 -8.79 4.82
C MET A 86 -14.26 -9.31 4.87
N GLU A 87 -14.97 -9.20 3.76
CA GLU A 87 -16.26 -9.82 3.58
C GLU A 87 -16.06 -11.34 3.42
N LYS A 88 -17.01 -12.16 3.89
CA LYS A 88 -16.87 -13.63 3.97
C LYS A 88 -16.54 -14.32 2.66
N SER A 89 -17.08 -13.84 1.53
CA SER A 89 -16.83 -14.43 0.21
C SER A 89 -15.57 -13.91 -0.50
N SER A 90 -14.84 -12.98 0.11
CA SER A 90 -13.72 -12.28 -0.54
C SER A 90 -12.65 -13.25 -1.06
N LEU A 91 -12.22 -14.19 -0.22
CA LEU A 91 -11.19 -15.17 -0.59
C LEU A 91 -11.69 -16.15 -1.66
N ALA A 92 -12.90 -16.69 -1.50
CA ALA A 92 -13.46 -17.63 -2.49
C ALA A 92 -13.57 -17.01 -3.89
N ARG A 93 -14.02 -15.74 -3.96
CA ARG A 93 -14.09 -15.00 -5.24
C ARG A 93 -12.71 -14.68 -5.82
N ALA A 94 -11.76 -14.31 -4.96
CA ALA A 94 -10.39 -14.06 -5.36
C ALA A 94 -9.74 -15.33 -5.93
N MET A 95 -9.91 -16.47 -5.26
CA MET A 95 -9.42 -17.76 -5.74
C MET A 95 -10.04 -18.17 -7.06
N CYS A 96 -11.36 -17.99 -7.22
CA CYS A 96 -12.05 -18.26 -8.49
C CYS A 96 -11.41 -17.43 -9.63
N HIS A 97 -11.23 -16.11 -9.42
CA HIS A 97 -10.60 -15.24 -10.41
C HIS A 97 -9.16 -15.65 -10.74
N MET A 98 -8.36 -16.03 -9.73
CA MET A 98 -6.99 -16.50 -9.94
C MET A 98 -6.94 -17.78 -10.78
N LEU A 99 -7.78 -18.77 -10.46
CA LEU A 99 -7.83 -20.06 -11.15
C LEU A 99 -8.34 -19.90 -12.58
N GLU A 100 -9.44 -19.18 -12.80
CA GLU A 100 -10.02 -18.94 -14.11
C GLU A 100 -9.08 -18.22 -15.09
N ASN A 101 -8.23 -17.32 -14.56
CA ASN A 101 -7.30 -16.53 -15.38
C ASN A 101 -5.86 -17.06 -15.34
N GLY A 102 -5.59 -18.18 -14.68
CA GLY A 102 -4.25 -18.76 -14.57
C GLY A 102 -3.22 -17.83 -13.96
N LEU A 103 -3.63 -17.02 -12.96
CA LEU A 103 -2.76 -16.02 -12.35
C LEU A 103 -1.83 -16.63 -11.31
N ASP A 104 -0.63 -16.08 -11.20
CA ASP A 104 0.34 -16.42 -10.17
C ASP A 104 0.24 -15.50 -8.94
N HIS A 105 -0.28 -14.28 -9.15
CA HIS A 105 -0.43 -13.28 -8.12
C HIS A 105 -1.64 -12.39 -8.39
N MET A 106 -2.34 -12.02 -7.32
CA MET A 106 -3.44 -11.05 -7.37
C MET A 106 -3.42 -10.14 -6.16
N SER A 107 -3.69 -8.86 -6.39
CA SER A 107 -3.91 -7.90 -5.32
C SER A 107 -5.24 -7.17 -5.47
N MET A 108 -5.79 -6.67 -4.36
CA MET A 108 -7.03 -5.91 -4.37
C MET A 108 -6.89 -4.60 -3.59
N PHE A 109 -7.37 -3.51 -4.20
CA PHE A 109 -7.57 -2.26 -3.48
C PHE A 109 -8.75 -2.38 -2.52
N PHE A 110 -8.66 -1.66 -1.41
CA PHE A 110 -9.64 -1.64 -0.35
C PHE A 110 -10.51 -0.38 -0.36
N LYS A 111 -11.63 -0.42 0.36
CA LYS A 111 -12.39 0.77 0.73
C LYS A 111 -11.80 1.33 2.02
N SER A 112 -11.31 2.56 1.98
CA SER A 112 -10.93 3.26 3.21
C SER A 112 -12.16 3.88 3.85
N ILE A 113 -12.33 3.65 5.15
CA ILE A 113 -13.33 4.30 5.98
C ILE A 113 -12.61 5.38 6.78
N ALA A 114 -12.97 6.64 6.58
CA ALA A 114 -12.33 7.75 7.26
C ALA A 114 -13.36 8.81 7.67
N PRO A 115 -13.19 9.48 8.83
CA PRO A 115 -14.08 10.55 9.25
C PRO A 115 -13.77 11.84 8.48
N GLY A 116 -14.83 12.61 8.16
CA GLY A 116 -14.74 13.96 7.62
C GLY A 116 -14.30 14.06 6.17
N GLY A 117 -14.48 15.24 5.58
CA GLY A 117 -14.29 15.45 4.14
C GLY A 117 -12.83 15.54 3.71
N LEU A 118 -12.00 16.27 4.48
CA LEU A 118 -10.60 16.49 4.12
C LEU A 118 -9.80 15.18 4.12
N LEU A 119 -9.97 14.33 5.15
CA LEU A 119 -9.24 13.07 5.23
C LEU A 119 -9.63 12.11 4.10
N ASN A 120 -10.94 12.01 3.79
CA ASN A 120 -11.41 11.24 2.64
C ASN A 120 -10.85 11.78 1.32
N ALA A 121 -10.77 13.10 1.15
CA ALA A 121 -10.20 13.70 -0.05
C ALA A 121 -8.69 13.42 -0.18
N LEU A 122 -7.95 13.47 0.92
CA LEU A 122 -6.54 13.10 0.95
C LEU A 122 -6.35 11.63 0.56
N ILE A 123 -7.12 10.72 1.14
CA ILE A 123 -7.03 9.28 0.82
C ILE A 123 -7.38 9.02 -0.65
N LEU A 124 -8.43 9.65 -1.17
CA LEU A 124 -8.85 9.51 -2.57
C LEU A 124 -7.77 10.06 -3.53
N ASP A 125 -7.17 11.21 -3.21
CA ASP A 125 -6.11 11.81 -4.03
C ASP A 125 -4.84 10.94 -4.04
N ALA A 126 -4.44 10.39 -2.86
CA ALA A 126 -3.32 9.45 -2.76
C ALA A 126 -3.54 8.21 -3.62
N GLY A 127 -4.69 7.57 -3.45
CA GLY A 127 -5.06 6.37 -4.22
C GLY A 127 -5.14 6.67 -5.72
N GLY A 128 -5.78 7.76 -6.12
CA GLY A 128 -5.89 8.19 -7.52
C GLY A 128 -4.52 8.50 -8.13
N GLY A 129 -3.65 9.22 -7.41
CA GLY A 129 -2.29 9.51 -7.85
C GLY A 129 -1.47 8.24 -8.02
N LEU A 130 -1.55 7.31 -7.07
CA LEU A 130 -0.88 6.01 -7.15
C LEU A 130 -1.39 5.19 -8.35
N MET A 131 -2.69 5.15 -8.57
CA MET A 131 -3.30 4.47 -9.73
C MET A 131 -2.83 5.06 -11.05
N LEU A 132 -2.82 6.38 -11.21
CA LEU A 132 -2.36 7.04 -12.45
C LEU A 132 -0.88 6.76 -12.73
N LEU A 133 -0.06 6.70 -11.70
CA LEU A 133 1.38 6.50 -11.80
C LEU A 133 1.72 5.03 -12.08
N LEU A 134 1.19 4.10 -11.31
CA LEU A 134 1.50 2.67 -11.41
C LEU A 134 0.68 1.98 -12.49
N LYS A 135 -0.50 2.51 -12.84
CA LYS A 135 -1.44 1.94 -13.84
C LYS A 135 -1.73 0.46 -13.56
N PRO A 136 -2.27 0.12 -12.37
CA PRO A 136 -2.46 -1.28 -11.93
C PRO A 136 -3.31 -2.11 -12.89
N TRP A 137 -4.26 -1.50 -13.61
CA TRP A 137 -5.07 -2.17 -14.64
C TRP A 137 -4.26 -2.73 -15.81
N LYS A 138 -2.98 -2.33 -15.96
CA LYS A 138 -2.05 -2.88 -16.93
C LYS A 138 -1.16 -3.99 -16.36
N ALA A 139 -1.32 -4.35 -15.09
CA ALA A 139 -0.51 -5.38 -14.47
C ALA A 139 -0.76 -6.75 -15.10
N LYS A 140 -2.00 -7.04 -15.52
CA LYS A 140 -2.39 -8.29 -16.18
C LYS A 140 -1.83 -8.46 -17.61
N ASP A 141 -1.50 -7.36 -18.28
CA ASP A 141 -0.92 -7.44 -19.62
C ASP A 141 0.53 -7.97 -19.54
N PRO A 142 0.85 -9.13 -20.14
CA PRO A 142 2.19 -9.71 -20.08
C PRO A 142 3.25 -8.84 -20.80
N LYS A 143 2.84 -8.02 -21.77
CA LYS A 143 3.73 -7.09 -22.48
C LYS A 143 4.00 -5.81 -21.69
N SER A 144 3.20 -5.54 -20.66
CA SER A 144 3.34 -4.36 -19.82
C SER A 144 4.36 -4.61 -18.71
N LYS A 145 5.18 -3.58 -18.43
CA LYS A 145 6.08 -3.55 -17.26
C LYS A 145 5.37 -3.02 -16.00
N ARG A 146 4.05 -2.84 -16.05
CA ARG A 146 3.26 -2.35 -14.92
C ARG A 146 2.98 -3.49 -13.94
N TYR A 147 2.96 -3.13 -12.67
CA TYR A 147 2.82 -4.07 -11.57
C TYR A 147 2.01 -3.41 -10.44
N MET A 148 1.48 -4.22 -9.55
CA MET A 148 0.87 -3.75 -8.32
C MET A 148 0.89 -4.86 -7.26
N GLY A 149 1.05 -4.45 -6.01
CA GLY A 149 0.74 -5.20 -4.81
C GLY A 149 0.04 -4.27 -3.82
N VAL A 150 -0.81 -4.79 -2.98
CA VAL A 150 -1.60 -4.03 -2.01
C VAL A 150 -1.58 -4.75 -0.67
N GLY A 151 -1.07 -4.11 0.38
CA GLY A 151 -0.89 -4.70 1.71
C GLY A 151 -2.17 -5.23 2.35
N ALA A 152 -3.32 -4.67 1.97
CA ALA A 152 -4.61 -5.15 2.44
C ALA A 152 -4.99 -6.53 1.89
N PHE A 153 -4.58 -6.85 0.66
CA PHE A 153 -4.84 -8.15 0.04
C PHE A 153 -3.81 -8.43 -1.05
N ASN A 154 -2.93 -9.39 -0.78
CA ASN A 154 -1.81 -9.74 -1.66
C ASN A 154 -1.71 -11.26 -1.73
N LEU A 155 -2.39 -11.88 -2.72
CA LEU A 155 -2.55 -13.33 -2.87
C LEU A 155 -1.58 -13.85 -3.93
N ILE A 156 -0.74 -14.82 -3.57
CA ILE A 156 0.31 -15.37 -4.41
C ILE A 156 0.39 -16.89 -4.29
N LYS A 157 0.74 -17.59 -5.36
CA LYS A 157 1.10 -19.01 -5.29
C LYS A 157 2.35 -19.21 -4.44
N SER A 158 2.35 -20.22 -3.58
CA SER A 158 3.46 -20.53 -2.67
C SER A 158 4.76 -20.86 -3.40
N ASP A 159 4.68 -21.57 -4.52
CA ASP A 159 5.83 -21.90 -5.37
C ASP A 159 6.44 -20.65 -6.03
N VAL A 160 5.60 -19.73 -6.51
CA VAL A 160 6.03 -18.44 -7.05
C VAL A 160 6.70 -17.59 -5.98
N TYR A 161 6.12 -17.53 -4.77
CA TYR A 161 6.71 -16.81 -3.65
C TYR A 161 8.11 -17.36 -3.31
N LYS A 162 8.27 -18.68 -3.28
CA LYS A 162 9.56 -19.34 -3.06
C LYS A 162 10.55 -19.05 -4.19
N ALA A 163 10.09 -19.10 -5.45
CA ALA A 163 10.92 -18.84 -6.62
C ALA A 163 11.53 -17.42 -6.66
N ILE A 164 10.83 -16.44 -6.09
CA ILE A 164 11.33 -15.05 -6.01
C ILE A 164 12.08 -14.75 -4.70
N ASP A 165 12.34 -15.75 -3.83
CA ASP A 165 12.90 -15.63 -2.49
C ASP A 165 12.06 -14.71 -1.56
N GLY A 166 10.78 -14.59 -1.83
CA GLY A 166 9.79 -13.90 -1.02
C GLY A 166 10.17 -12.48 -0.64
N HIS A 167 9.88 -12.10 0.61
CA HIS A 167 10.18 -10.79 1.16
C HIS A 167 11.69 -10.56 1.42
N ARG A 168 12.56 -11.59 1.35
CA ARG A 168 14.02 -11.40 1.46
C ARG A 168 14.55 -10.48 0.37
N THR A 169 14.00 -10.55 -0.84
CA THR A 169 14.37 -9.70 -1.98
C THR A 169 14.11 -8.22 -1.71
N ILE A 170 13.18 -7.92 -0.81
CA ILE A 170 12.71 -6.57 -0.47
C ILE A 170 12.80 -6.27 1.03
N ALA A 171 13.65 -6.99 1.76
CA ALA A 171 13.72 -7.02 3.23
C ALA A 171 13.72 -5.63 3.89
N MET A 172 14.40 -4.66 3.30
CA MET A 172 14.53 -3.28 3.80
C MET A 172 13.69 -2.27 3.01
N HIS A 173 12.70 -2.72 2.22
CA HIS A 173 11.89 -1.79 1.43
C HIS A 173 10.60 -1.43 2.20
N PRO A 174 10.35 -0.12 2.50
CA PRO A 174 9.20 0.28 3.32
C PRO A 174 7.85 0.23 2.58
N ILE A 175 7.87 0.07 1.24
CA ILE A 175 6.68 -0.13 0.40
C ILE A 175 6.72 -1.60 -0.08
N ASP A 176 6.61 -2.51 0.88
CA ASP A 176 6.78 -3.94 0.71
C ASP A 176 5.82 -4.54 -0.33
N ASP A 177 4.56 -4.22 -0.21
CA ASP A 177 3.47 -4.74 -1.03
C ASP A 177 3.64 -4.43 -2.52
N VAL A 178 3.81 -3.15 -2.86
CA VAL A 178 4.02 -2.71 -4.25
C VAL A 178 5.31 -3.30 -4.82
N MET A 179 6.36 -3.40 -3.98
CA MET A 179 7.64 -3.95 -4.42
C MET A 179 7.60 -5.48 -4.59
N LEU A 180 6.81 -6.20 -3.78
CA LEU A 180 6.57 -7.62 -4.03
C LEU A 180 5.91 -7.81 -5.40
N GLY A 181 4.85 -7.06 -5.70
CA GLY A 181 4.22 -7.07 -7.02
C GLY A 181 5.19 -6.75 -8.16
N LYS A 182 6.17 -5.86 -7.90
CA LYS A 182 7.22 -5.55 -8.87
C LYS A 182 8.17 -6.73 -9.10
N VAL A 183 8.64 -7.39 -8.05
CA VAL A 183 9.53 -8.54 -8.15
C VAL A 183 8.84 -9.67 -8.93
N ILE A 184 7.58 -9.96 -8.62
CA ILE A 184 6.77 -10.95 -9.33
C ILE A 184 6.71 -10.64 -10.83
N LYS A 185 6.42 -9.38 -11.20
CA LYS A 185 6.35 -8.96 -12.60
C LYS A 185 7.70 -9.01 -13.30
N ASP A 186 8.76 -8.55 -12.63
CA ASP A 186 10.12 -8.57 -13.17
C ASP A 186 10.63 -10.02 -13.38
N SER A 187 10.08 -10.99 -12.62
CA SER A 187 10.34 -12.45 -12.76
C SER A 187 9.42 -13.13 -13.78
N SER A 188 8.66 -12.35 -14.56
CA SER A 188 7.79 -12.83 -15.64
C SER A 188 6.58 -13.66 -15.21
N PHE A 189 6.21 -13.64 -13.94
CA PHE A 189 4.97 -14.25 -13.46
C PHE A 189 3.75 -13.38 -13.78
N SER A 190 2.59 -14.05 -13.95
CA SER A 190 1.32 -13.41 -14.25
C SER A 190 0.74 -12.74 -13.00
N GLN A 191 0.17 -11.54 -13.17
CA GLN A 191 -0.50 -10.86 -12.07
C GLN A 191 -1.70 -10.05 -12.54
N ASP A 192 -2.65 -9.81 -11.60
CA ASP A 192 -3.74 -8.86 -11.79
C ASP A 192 -3.94 -8.01 -10.53
N CYS A 193 -4.59 -6.86 -10.69
CA CYS A 193 -4.95 -5.99 -9.58
C CYS A 193 -6.38 -5.48 -9.75
N LEU A 194 -7.22 -5.78 -8.78
CA LEU A 194 -8.65 -5.51 -8.80
C LEU A 194 -9.07 -4.43 -7.81
N LEU A 195 -10.28 -3.89 -7.99
CA LEU A 195 -10.94 -3.02 -7.03
C LEU A 195 -11.80 -3.87 -6.08
N GLY A 196 -11.37 -3.96 -4.82
CA GLY A 196 -12.01 -4.76 -3.77
C GLY A 196 -12.90 -3.96 -2.80
N HIS A 197 -13.38 -2.76 -3.17
CA HIS A 197 -14.07 -1.84 -2.26
C HIS A 197 -15.37 -2.38 -1.65
N ASN A 198 -15.98 -3.43 -2.22
CA ASN A 198 -17.13 -4.12 -1.65
C ASN A 198 -16.75 -5.33 -0.78
N PHE A 199 -15.48 -5.74 -0.81
CA PHE A 199 -14.99 -6.97 -0.19
C PHE A 199 -13.96 -6.71 0.93
N ILE A 200 -13.24 -5.61 0.83
CA ILE A 200 -12.14 -5.28 1.73
C ILE A 200 -12.27 -3.84 2.18
N GLN A 201 -12.23 -3.64 3.49
CA GLN A 201 -12.29 -2.31 4.08
C GLN A 201 -11.31 -2.16 5.23
N VAL A 202 -10.86 -0.94 5.42
CA VAL A 202 -9.93 -0.56 6.49
C VAL A 202 -10.21 0.84 6.97
N GLU A 203 -10.10 1.05 8.26
CA GLU A 203 -9.97 2.37 8.86
C GLU A 203 -8.49 2.77 8.84
N TRP A 204 -8.01 3.20 7.64
CA TRP A 204 -6.58 3.39 7.40
C TRP A 204 -5.98 4.49 8.27
N TYR A 205 -6.70 5.62 8.41
CA TYR A 205 -6.35 6.72 9.29
C TYR A 205 -7.61 7.35 9.88
N VAL A 206 -7.55 7.72 11.16
CA VAL A 206 -8.67 8.35 11.88
C VAL A 206 -8.54 9.88 11.89
N THR A 207 -7.32 10.40 11.70
CA THR A 207 -7.04 11.83 11.68
C THR A 207 -6.10 12.23 10.55
N VAL A 208 -6.20 13.50 10.11
CA VAL A 208 -5.25 14.07 9.14
C VAL A 208 -3.81 14.05 9.67
N ARG A 209 -3.62 14.18 10.98
CA ARG A 209 -2.30 14.12 11.62
C ARG A 209 -1.68 12.74 11.49
N GLU A 210 -2.45 11.70 11.73
CA GLU A 210 -2.02 10.30 11.55
C GLU A 210 -1.71 10.00 10.08
N PHE A 211 -2.56 10.47 9.16
CA PHE A 211 -2.33 10.36 7.73
C PHE A 211 -0.98 10.98 7.33
N ILE A 212 -0.71 12.21 7.75
CA ILE A 212 0.57 12.88 7.48
C ILE A 212 1.73 12.07 8.05
N SER A 213 1.65 11.66 9.31
CA SER A 213 2.72 10.92 10.00
C SER A 213 2.96 9.54 9.38
N GLY A 214 1.88 8.83 9.00
CA GLY A 214 1.95 7.52 8.38
C GLY A 214 2.55 7.55 6.97
N LEU A 215 2.26 8.58 6.17
CA LEU A 215 2.82 8.71 4.82
C LEU A 215 4.27 9.16 4.81
N MET A 216 4.76 9.86 5.84
CA MET A 216 6.13 10.39 5.86
C MET A 216 7.19 9.31 5.62
N LYS A 217 7.03 8.12 6.20
CA LYS A 217 7.99 7.01 6.05
C LYS A 217 8.09 6.51 4.61
N ASN A 218 6.96 6.47 3.89
CA ASN A 218 6.86 5.91 2.54
C ASN A 218 7.16 6.96 1.46
N THR A 219 6.85 8.23 1.71
CA THR A 219 6.93 9.29 0.70
C THR A 219 8.36 9.50 0.19
N PHE A 220 9.36 9.57 1.08
CA PHE A 220 10.74 9.79 0.63
C PHE A 220 11.33 8.53 -0.03
N ALA A 221 10.94 7.33 0.43
CA ALA A 221 11.29 6.07 -0.22
C ALA A 221 10.72 5.99 -1.65
N PHE A 222 9.49 6.46 -1.87
CA PHE A 222 8.86 6.54 -3.18
C PHE A 222 9.68 7.38 -4.18
N TYR A 223 10.34 8.43 -3.69
CA TYR A 223 11.28 9.24 -4.47
C TYR A 223 12.73 8.70 -4.47
N ASN A 224 12.93 7.42 -4.09
CA ASN A 224 14.25 6.76 -3.98
C ASN A 224 15.23 7.52 -3.08
N TYR A 225 14.75 8.16 -2.02
CA TYR A 225 15.54 8.99 -1.10
C TYR A 225 16.37 10.07 -1.81
N ASN A 226 15.84 10.63 -2.90
CA ASN A 226 16.50 11.65 -3.72
C ASN A 226 15.71 12.96 -3.69
N MET A 227 16.34 14.03 -3.19
CA MET A 227 15.73 15.35 -3.07
C MET A 227 15.35 15.95 -4.44
N ALA A 228 16.14 15.73 -5.48
CA ALA A 228 15.83 16.23 -6.82
C ALA A 228 14.52 15.60 -7.37
N ASN A 229 14.30 14.31 -7.09
CA ASN A 229 13.05 13.63 -7.45
C ASN A 229 11.85 14.21 -6.68
N VAL A 230 12.04 14.54 -5.40
CA VAL A 230 11.00 15.20 -4.57
C VAL A 230 10.63 16.55 -5.16
N LEU A 231 11.63 17.39 -5.46
CA LEU A 231 11.41 18.72 -6.04
C LEU A 231 10.73 18.63 -7.42
N PHE A 232 11.16 17.68 -8.26
CA PHE A 232 10.49 17.41 -9.53
C PHE A 232 9.04 16.97 -9.35
N GLY A 233 8.76 16.06 -8.42
CA GLY A 233 7.39 15.65 -8.09
C GLY A 233 6.52 16.81 -7.59
N ILE A 234 7.06 17.66 -6.74
CA ILE A 234 6.39 18.89 -6.28
C ILE A 234 6.09 19.84 -7.45
N LEU A 235 7.05 20.05 -8.34
CA LEU A 235 6.86 20.90 -9.53
C LEU A 235 5.69 20.37 -10.39
N VAL A 236 5.61 19.06 -10.60
CA VAL A 236 4.50 18.43 -11.34
C VAL A 236 3.17 18.68 -10.63
N VAL A 237 3.11 18.49 -9.31
CA VAL A 237 1.90 18.76 -8.50
C VAL A 237 1.49 20.22 -8.60
N VAL A 238 2.43 21.15 -8.52
CA VAL A 238 2.16 22.60 -8.65
C VAL A 238 1.59 22.92 -10.03
N ILE A 239 2.20 22.43 -11.11
CA ILE A 239 1.77 22.71 -12.48
C ILE A 239 0.37 22.16 -12.74
N ILE A 240 0.08 20.94 -12.30
CA ILE A 240 -1.18 20.25 -12.62
C ILE A 240 -2.33 20.72 -11.72
N ASN A 241 -2.07 20.93 -10.42
CA ASN A 241 -3.15 21.12 -9.45
C ASN A 241 -3.26 22.54 -8.88
N ILE A 242 -2.14 23.25 -8.70
CA ILE A 242 -2.14 24.56 -8.06
C ILE A 242 -2.17 25.68 -9.10
N LEU A 243 -1.35 25.56 -10.14
CA LEU A 243 -1.27 26.58 -11.19
C LEU A 243 -2.64 26.85 -11.86
N PRO A 244 -3.47 25.86 -12.23
CA PRO A 244 -4.78 26.14 -12.82
C PRO A 244 -5.69 26.96 -11.90
N LEU A 245 -5.69 26.67 -10.60
CA LEU A 245 -6.47 27.42 -9.63
C LEU A 245 -6.00 28.89 -9.53
N LEU A 246 -4.71 29.12 -9.42
CA LEU A 246 -4.15 30.48 -9.35
C LEU A 246 -4.36 31.23 -10.67
N ALA A 247 -4.03 30.60 -11.80
CA ALA A 247 -4.11 31.20 -13.11
C ALA A 247 -5.56 31.60 -13.47
N PHE A 248 -6.57 30.90 -12.97
CA PHE A 248 -7.98 31.28 -13.12
C PHE A 248 -8.25 32.71 -12.62
N PHE A 249 -7.61 33.15 -11.54
CA PHE A 249 -7.80 34.49 -10.99
C PHE A 249 -6.98 35.57 -11.69
N PHE A 250 -5.85 35.21 -12.29
CA PHE A 250 -4.89 36.17 -12.89
C PHE A 250 -4.96 36.23 -14.42
N THR A 251 -5.81 35.46 -15.09
CA THR A 251 -5.97 35.47 -16.54
C THR A 251 -7.36 35.97 -16.95
N SER A 252 -7.56 36.17 -18.25
CA SER A 252 -8.82 36.63 -18.82
C SER A 252 -9.19 35.88 -20.10
N GLY A 253 -10.41 36.08 -20.61
CA GLY A 253 -10.87 35.49 -21.86
C GLY A 253 -10.85 33.98 -21.87
N ILE A 254 -10.48 33.37 -22.99
CA ILE A 254 -10.46 31.93 -23.22
C ILE A 254 -9.50 31.23 -22.23
N THR A 255 -8.38 31.85 -21.93
CA THR A 255 -7.38 31.30 -21.00
C THR A 255 -7.96 31.09 -19.60
N ARG A 256 -8.71 32.06 -19.07
CA ARG A 256 -9.45 31.90 -17.81
C ARG A 256 -10.45 30.76 -17.90
N GLY A 257 -11.19 30.66 -19.02
CA GLY A 257 -12.15 29.57 -19.24
C GLY A 257 -11.49 28.19 -19.19
N LEU A 258 -10.31 28.01 -19.81
CA LEU A 258 -9.56 26.75 -19.81
C LEU A 258 -9.07 26.37 -18.41
N PHE A 259 -8.53 27.32 -17.64
CA PHE A 259 -8.10 27.05 -16.27
C PHE A 259 -9.29 26.76 -15.35
N GLY A 260 -10.41 27.49 -15.52
CA GLY A 260 -11.65 27.19 -14.80
C GLY A 260 -12.19 25.78 -15.11
N ALA A 261 -12.17 25.37 -16.37
CA ALA A 261 -12.54 24.02 -16.78
C ALA A 261 -11.64 22.96 -16.13
N ALA A 262 -10.33 23.19 -16.05
CA ALA A 262 -9.40 22.26 -15.38
C ALA A 262 -9.73 22.09 -13.88
N VAL A 263 -10.05 23.19 -13.18
CA VAL A 263 -10.47 23.16 -11.77
C VAL A 263 -11.79 22.39 -11.61
N ILE A 264 -12.77 22.65 -12.48
CA ILE A 264 -14.07 21.96 -12.45
C ILE A 264 -13.88 20.45 -12.70
N VAL A 265 -13.10 20.07 -13.71
CA VAL A 265 -12.81 18.65 -13.99
C VAL A 265 -12.19 17.96 -12.78
N ARG A 266 -11.26 18.62 -12.07
CA ARG A 266 -10.68 18.08 -10.83
C ARG A 266 -11.76 17.84 -9.77
N ILE A 267 -12.62 18.82 -9.50
CA ILE A 267 -13.71 18.70 -8.52
C ILE A 267 -14.66 17.57 -8.91
N LEU A 268 -15.07 17.52 -10.19
CA LEU A 268 -15.98 16.48 -10.69
C LEU A 268 -15.35 15.09 -10.62
N SER A 269 -14.03 14.95 -10.85
CA SER A 269 -13.30 13.69 -10.71
C SER A 269 -13.35 13.17 -9.27
N PHE A 270 -13.18 14.08 -8.29
CA PHE A 270 -13.32 13.73 -6.87
C PHE A 270 -14.76 13.38 -6.50
N ALA A 271 -15.74 14.15 -7.00
CA ALA A 271 -17.15 13.86 -6.75
C ALA A 271 -17.57 12.50 -7.30
N ASN A 272 -17.08 12.14 -8.49
CA ASN A 272 -17.29 10.81 -9.07
C ASN A 272 -16.61 9.71 -8.23
N GLY A 273 -15.37 9.92 -7.80
CA GLY A 273 -14.66 8.99 -6.93
C GLY A 273 -15.39 8.75 -5.61
N PHE A 274 -15.89 9.80 -4.98
CA PHE A 274 -16.68 9.69 -3.74
C PHE A 274 -18.02 8.98 -3.98
N SER A 275 -18.72 9.29 -5.05
CA SER A 275 -19.99 8.62 -5.40
C SER A 275 -19.78 7.11 -5.57
N ASN A 276 -18.72 6.70 -6.25
CA ASN A 276 -18.42 5.29 -6.47
C ASN A 276 -18.04 4.52 -5.19
N THR A 277 -17.58 5.23 -4.15
CA THR A 277 -17.22 4.64 -2.86
C THR A 277 -18.30 4.81 -1.78
N GLY A 278 -19.44 5.44 -2.14
CA GLY A 278 -20.53 5.72 -1.21
C GLY A 278 -20.23 6.84 -0.19
N ILE A 279 -19.25 7.71 -0.49
CA ILE A 279 -18.89 8.88 0.31
C ILE A 279 -19.63 10.10 -0.24
N ASN A 280 -19.91 11.07 0.65
CA ASN A 280 -20.63 12.28 0.25
C ASN A 280 -19.87 13.08 -0.84
N PRO A 281 -20.43 13.23 -2.06
CA PRO A 281 -19.76 13.92 -3.16
C PRO A 281 -19.42 15.39 -2.90
N TRP A 282 -20.10 16.07 -1.97
CA TRP A 282 -19.80 17.44 -1.58
C TRP A 282 -18.40 17.62 -0.96
N TYR A 283 -17.80 16.52 -0.49
CA TYR A 283 -16.42 16.56 -0.02
C TYR A 283 -15.39 16.80 -1.14
N SER A 284 -15.83 16.77 -2.40
CA SER A 284 -14.96 17.08 -3.57
C SER A 284 -14.35 18.48 -3.53
N VAL A 285 -14.94 19.43 -2.81
CA VAL A 285 -14.36 20.77 -2.62
C VAL A 285 -12.97 20.71 -1.97
N TRP A 286 -12.70 19.70 -1.14
CA TRP A 286 -11.40 19.50 -0.50
C TRP A 286 -10.29 19.14 -1.49
N ALA A 287 -10.63 18.73 -2.73
CA ALA A 287 -9.65 18.51 -3.80
C ALA A 287 -8.74 19.73 -4.04
N LEU A 288 -9.23 20.94 -3.75
CA LEU A 288 -8.46 22.17 -3.90
C LEU A 288 -7.37 22.33 -2.84
N VAL A 289 -7.45 21.58 -1.73
CA VAL A 289 -6.53 21.68 -0.58
C VAL A 289 -5.53 20.51 -0.53
N THR A 290 -5.91 19.33 -1.03
CA THR A 290 -5.10 18.11 -0.88
C THR A 290 -3.67 18.26 -1.37
N SER A 291 -3.45 18.95 -2.49
CA SER A 291 -2.12 19.13 -3.09
C SER A 291 -1.14 19.89 -2.18
N TYR A 292 -1.62 20.87 -1.41
CA TYR A 292 -0.78 21.59 -0.45
C TYR A 292 -0.33 20.68 0.69
N VAL A 293 -1.22 19.80 1.15
CA VAL A 293 -0.88 18.80 2.19
C VAL A 293 0.16 17.80 1.67
N TYR A 294 0.04 17.35 0.41
CA TYR A 294 1.04 16.44 -0.18
C TYR A 294 2.40 17.09 -0.36
N ILE A 295 2.46 18.35 -0.79
CA ILE A 295 3.71 19.10 -0.86
C ILE A 295 4.36 19.20 0.53
N TYR A 296 3.56 19.53 1.56
CA TYR A 296 4.04 19.55 2.93
C TYR A 296 4.58 18.21 3.39
N ILE A 297 3.86 17.10 3.13
CA ILE A 297 4.31 15.74 3.48
C ILE A 297 5.64 15.42 2.78
N ALA A 298 5.73 15.68 1.47
CA ALA A 298 6.92 15.38 0.68
C ALA A 298 8.16 16.14 1.16
N LEU A 299 8.03 17.45 1.39
CA LEU A 299 9.11 18.27 1.92
C LEU A 299 9.52 17.84 3.33
N LYS A 300 8.53 17.69 4.22
CA LYS A 300 8.78 17.30 5.60
C LYS A 300 9.45 15.93 5.69
N ALA A 301 8.96 14.93 4.93
CA ALA A 301 9.53 13.60 4.89
C ALA A 301 11.01 13.64 4.43
N ALA A 302 11.29 14.35 3.32
CA ALA A 302 12.63 14.44 2.77
C ALA A 302 13.59 15.18 3.72
N ILE A 303 13.18 16.33 4.24
CA ILE A 303 14.00 17.14 5.17
C ILE A 303 14.27 16.37 6.46
N THR A 304 13.23 15.84 7.12
CA THR A 304 13.37 15.12 8.40
C THR A 304 14.25 13.88 8.24
N THR A 305 14.04 13.08 7.18
CA THR A 305 14.85 11.87 6.95
C THR A 305 16.31 12.22 6.65
N THR A 306 16.56 13.33 5.94
CA THR A 306 17.93 13.77 5.63
C THR A 306 18.64 14.30 6.88
N ILE A 307 17.98 15.12 7.69
CA ILE A 307 18.55 15.67 8.92
C ILE A 307 18.84 14.56 9.93
N ASN A 308 17.88 13.66 10.15
CA ASN A 308 18.01 12.54 11.09
C ASN A 308 18.88 11.40 10.56
N ARG A 309 19.37 11.48 9.31
CA ARG A 309 20.11 10.42 8.60
C ARG A 309 19.41 9.07 8.62
N GLY A 310 18.09 9.05 8.67
CA GLY A 310 17.31 7.82 8.74
C GLY A 310 15.85 8.05 9.08
N ILE A 311 15.13 6.94 9.28
CA ILE A 311 13.72 6.94 9.69
C ILE A 311 13.57 6.15 10.99
N ILE A 312 12.63 6.56 11.84
CA ILE A 312 12.18 5.77 12.98
C ILE A 312 10.84 5.15 12.60
N TRP A 313 10.76 3.82 12.65
CA TRP A 313 9.51 3.13 12.37
C TRP A 313 9.22 2.09 13.47
N ARG A 314 8.06 2.23 14.13
CA ARG A 314 7.65 1.37 15.25
C ARG A 314 8.75 1.20 16.31
N GLY A 315 9.41 2.32 16.67
CA GLY A 315 10.46 2.34 17.69
C GLY A 315 11.85 1.90 17.21
N THR A 316 11.99 1.36 16.00
CA THR A 316 13.29 0.96 15.44
C THR A 316 13.83 2.05 14.51
N TYR A 317 15.10 2.40 14.67
CA TYR A 317 15.81 3.33 13.77
C TYR A 317 16.44 2.57 12.61
N TYR A 318 16.24 3.09 11.39
CA TYR A 318 16.83 2.57 10.15
C TYR A 318 17.64 3.68 9.49
N SER A 319 18.92 3.43 9.26
CA SER A 319 19.81 4.44 8.67
C SER A 319 19.50 4.69 7.20
N LEU A 320 19.67 5.93 6.74
CA LEU A 320 19.45 6.32 5.36
C LEU A 320 20.40 5.59 4.40
N ASP A 321 21.63 5.30 4.85
CA ASP A 321 22.63 4.61 4.06
C ASP A 321 22.26 3.15 3.82
N GLU A 322 21.77 2.45 4.84
CA GLU A 322 21.22 1.09 4.70
C GLU A 322 20.02 1.05 3.76
N LEU A 323 19.08 1.99 3.92
CA LEU A 323 17.90 2.09 3.06
C LEU A 323 18.28 2.32 1.60
N LYS A 324 19.25 3.19 1.32
CA LYS A 324 19.79 3.45 -0.04
C LYS A 324 20.56 2.26 -0.60
N ALA A 325 21.41 1.62 0.21
CA ALA A 325 22.19 0.46 -0.22
C ALA A 325 21.29 -0.70 -0.65
N ASN A 326 20.19 -0.93 0.07
CA ASN A 326 19.21 -1.97 -0.29
C ASN A 326 18.45 -1.64 -1.59
N LEU A 327 18.14 -0.36 -1.85
CA LEU A 327 17.59 0.03 -3.15
C LEU A 327 18.55 -0.24 -4.31
N GLN A 328 19.86 -0.08 -4.10
CA GLN A 328 20.89 -0.37 -5.12
C GLN A 328 21.03 -1.88 -5.32
N LYS A 329 21.02 -2.69 -4.26
CA LYS A 329 21.04 -4.16 -4.35
C LYS A 329 19.86 -4.68 -5.18
N ALA A 330 18.64 -4.20 -4.92
CA ALA A 330 17.45 -4.57 -5.68
C ALA A 330 17.56 -4.20 -7.18
N LYS A 331 18.22 -3.06 -7.51
CA LYS A 331 18.48 -2.68 -8.91
C LYS A 331 19.53 -3.58 -9.56
N MET A 332 20.59 -3.96 -8.85
CA MET A 332 21.65 -4.83 -9.38
C MET A 332 21.14 -6.27 -9.59
N LEU A 333 20.33 -6.80 -8.69
CA LEU A 333 19.68 -8.11 -8.86
C LEU A 333 18.84 -8.17 -10.14
N LYS A 334 18.12 -7.08 -10.44
CA LYS A 334 17.35 -6.93 -11.68
C LYS A 334 18.25 -6.96 -12.92
N LEU A 335 19.42 -6.36 -12.87
CA LEU A 335 20.37 -6.37 -13.99
C LEU A 335 20.97 -7.77 -14.22
N SER A 336 21.26 -8.51 -13.16
CA SER A 336 21.78 -9.88 -13.24
C SER A 336 20.74 -10.87 -13.78
N LEU A 337 19.49 -10.78 -13.35
CA LEU A 337 18.40 -11.62 -13.88
C LEU A 337 18.10 -11.32 -15.35
N LYS A 338 18.31 -10.09 -15.81
CA LYS A 338 18.09 -9.67 -17.20
C LYS A 338 19.22 -10.10 -18.14
N ASN A 339 20.42 -10.32 -17.61
CA ASN A 339 21.58 -10.77 -18.40
C ASN A 339 21.64 -12.31 -18.51
N ASN A 340 20.84 -13.02 -17.70
CA ASN A 340 20.78 -14.49 -17.71
C ASN A 340 19.50 -15.03 -18.42
N SER A 341 18.66 -14.13 -18.92
CA SER A 341 17.48 -14.43 -19.77
C SER A 341 17.71 -14.01 -21.22
#